data_845525cb836144b9827b384b1b27d4e7
#
_entry.id   845525cb836144b9827b384b1b27d4e7
#
_cell.length_a   1.000
_cell.length_b   1.000
_cell.length_c   1.000
_cell.angle_alpha   90.00
_cell.angle_beta   90.00
_cell.angle_gamma   90.00
#
_symmetry.space_group_name_H-M   'P 1'
#
loop_
_entity.id
_entity.type
_entity.pdbx_description
1 polymer ?
#
loop_
_entity_poly.entity_id
_entity_poly.type
_entity_poly.pdbx_seq_one_letter_code
_entity_poly.pdbx_strand_id
1 'polypeptide(L)'
;MENVVMKEEVVIVGGGIAGLATALALKRVGVKSLVLERSNELRVTGAALTLFSNAWIALESLGVAHKLTSAYKPYEGGQVTDVASGVTKHNTLTTNYKGEEWQATGLRAIHRRALLEALLEELPIDAVRFSSKLRSIEKAKTHQDNDSFGVIVHLEDGTSIHTKVLIGCDGVHSVVSKWLGLKDVVHSGRCAVRGLGVFPEGHGLQHQIQQFVDTGRRSGIAPINNEEVYWFTAYQTILQKDEEMAKGDPKIIQQITLESVAGCPQIIKDAVKQSDMLSLSWAPLLFRYPWDVIFGRLSDGTITVAGDAMHAMTPDLGQGGCASLEDAVVLGRHIGNSYIRNGRTISQEDIEVEIEMYVKERRWRTAGLITASYFSGWVQQSGSSSIGVGWLMKFLRDTVFYKIVSPRVSGLLKYDCGKLPTASS
;
A
#
# COMPACT_ATOMS: atom_id res chain seq x y z
N MET A 1 -41.49 -4.48 -2.70
CA MET A 1 -40.45 -4.88 -1.73
C MET A 1 -40.02 -3.61 -1.07
N GLU A 2 -40.26 -3.44 0.22
CA GLU A 2 -39.73 -2.33 0.97
C GLU A 2 -38.20 -2.39 0.91
N ASN A 3 -37.55 -1.34 0.41
CA ASN A 3 -36.11 -1.23 0.44
C ASN A 3 -35.69 -1.19 1.92
N VAL A 4 -35.08 -2.25 2.42
CA VAL A 4 -34.50 -2.29 3.76
C VAL A 4 -33.35 -1.31 3.76
N VAL A 5 -33.56 -0.15 4.36
CA VAL A 5 -32.55 0.88 4.54
C VAL A 5 -31.66 0.44 5.71
N MET A 6 -30.43 0.04 5.41
CA MET A 6 -29.41 -0.22 6.44
C MET A 6 -28.86 1.13 6.95
N LYS A 7 -28.57 1.22 8.25
CA LYS A 7 -27.94 2.38 8.87
C LYS A 7 -26.65 1.97 9.56
N GLU A 8 -25.55 2.62 9.21
CA GLU A 8 -24.21 2.39 9.79
C GLU A 8 -23.56 3.71 10.18
N GLU A 9 -22.89 3.78 11.32
CA GLU A 9 -22.21 5.01 11.72
C GLU A 9 -21.06 5.36 10.78
N VAL A 10 -20.22 4.37 10.46
CA VAL A 10 -19.07 4.53 9.56
C VAL A 10 -19.09 3.41 8.52
N VAL A 11 -19.02 3.78 7.25
CA VAL A 11 -18.84 2.87 6.14
C VAL A 11 -17.44 3.07 5.54
N ILE A 12 -16.72 1.97 5.37
CA ILE A 12 -15.41 1.91 4.74
C ILE A 12 -15.55 1.12 3.43
N VAL A 13 -15.13 1.70 2.31
CA VAL A 13 -15.20 1.02 1.00
C VAL A 13 -13.84 0.44 0.65
N GLY A 14 -13.76 -0.90 0.55
CA GLY A 14 -12.57 -1.69 0.21
C GLY A 14 -11.96 -2.43 1.39
N GLY A 15 -11.90 -3.77 1.28
CA GLY A 15 -11.31 -4.70 2.26
C GLY A 15 -9.80 -4.95 2.07
N GLY A 16 -9.05 -3.94 1.56
CA GLY A 16 -7.60 -3.97 1.46
C GLY A 16 -6.89 -3.57 2.75
N ILE A 17 -5.55 -3.37 2.68
CA ILE A 17 -4.73 -2.97 3.84
C ILE A 17 -5.29 -1.71 4.50
N ALA A 18 -5.55 -0.65 3.71
CA ALA A 18 -6.08 0.61 4.23
C ALA A 18 -7.42 0.42 4.94
N GLY A 19 -8.37 -0.32 4.32
CA GLY A 19 -9.72 -0.46 4.85
C GLY A 19 -9.78 -1.33 6.12
N LEU A 20 -9.12 -2.50 6.11
CA LEU A 20 -9.08 -3.36 7.30
C LEU A 20 -8.33 -2.69 8.47
N ALA A 21 -7.20 -2.02 8.18
CA ALA A 21 -6.46 -1.29 9.20
C ALA A 21 -7.27 -0.11 9.77
N THR A 22 -8.03 0.62 8.92
CA THR A 22 -8.91 1.71 9.36
C THR A 22 -10.06 1.17 10.22
N ALA A 23 -10.69 0.08 9.81
CA ALA A 23 -11.74 -0.58 10.61
C ALA A 23 -11.21 -1.02 11.99
N LEU A 24 -10.00 -1.58 12.02
CA LEU A 24 -9.35 -1.97 13.27
C LEU A 24 -9.00 -0.76 14.14
N ALA A 25 -8.47 0.30 13.55
CA ALA A 25 -8.17 1.54 14.29
C ALA A 25 -9.43 2.13 14.93
N LEU A 26 -10.55 2.18 14.18
CA LEU A 26 -11.84 2.64 14.69
C LEU A 26 -12.37 1.73 15.79
N LYS A 27 -12.28 0.40 15.63
CA LYS A 27 -12.65 -0.55 16.69
C LYS A 27 -11.86 -0.32 17.98
N ARG A 28 -10.54 -0.08 17.88
CA ARG A 28 -9.67 0.17 19.05
C ARG A 28 -10.10 1.40 19.86
N VAL A 29 -10.69 2.38 19.20
CA VAL A 29 -11.22 3.60 19.87
C VAL A 29 -12.72 3.51 20.19
N GLY A 30 -13.34 2.36 19.95
CA GLY A 30 -14.75 2.09 20.30
C GLY A 30 -15.77 2.48 19.22
N VAL A 31 -15.33 2.89 18.03
CA VAL A 31 -16.22 3.26 16.92
C VAL A 31 -16.54 2.01 16.08
N LYS A 32 -17.82 1.74 15.87
CA LYS A 32 -18.31 0.66 15.00
C LYS A 32 -18.21 1.10 13.52
N SER A 33 -17.76 0.20 12.65
CA SER A 33 -17.69 0.46 11.21
C SER A 33 -18.03 -0.80 10.41
N LEU A 34 -18.56 -0.59 9.20
CA LEU A 34 -18.83 -1.65 8.22
C LEU A 34 -17.87 -1.47 7.02
N VAL A 35 -17.09 -2.51 6.71
CA VAL A 35 -16.25 -2.58 5.52
C VAL A 35 -17.02 -3.23 4.37
N LEU A 36 -17.09 -2.58 3.23
CA LEU A 36 -17.68 -3.10 2.00
C LEU A 36 -16.58 -3.58 1.06
N GLU A 37 -16.48 -4.88 0.82
CA GLU A 37 -15.51 -5.47 -0.10
C GLU A 37 -16.24 -6.05 -1.32
N ARG A 38 -15.78 -5.67 -2.53
CA ARG A 38 -16.39 -6.12 -3.78
C ARG A 38 -16.15 -7.60 -4.10
N SER A 39 -15.03 -8.15 -3.64
CA SER A 39 -14.70 -9.56 -3.84
C SER A 39 -15.52 -10.43 -2.89
N ASN A 40 -15.67 -11.70 -3.23
CA ASN A 40 -16.36 -12.68 -2.37
C ASN A 40 -15.50 -13.17 -1.19
N GLU A 41 -14.20 -12.85 -1.21
CA GLU A 41 -13.22 -13.19 -0.18
C GLU A 41 -12.06 -12.19 -0.16
N LEU A 42 -11.15 -12.31 0.80
CA LEU A 42 -9.94 -11.49 0.86
C LEU A 42 -9.08 -11.68 -0.40
N ARG A 43 -8.73 -10.57 -1.04
CA ARG A 43 -7.83 -10.61 -2.20
C ARG A 43 -6.39 -10.84 -1.75
N VAL A 44 -5.92 -12.05 -1.94
CA VAL A 44 -4.53 -12.47 -1.64
C VAL A 44 -3.54 -12.24 -2.79
N THR A 45 -3.99 -11.68 -3.93
CA THR A 45 -3.13 -11.37 -5.06
C THR A 45 -2.03 -10.39 -4.67
N GLY A 46 -0.80 -10.64 -5.16
CA GLY A 46 0.36 -9.75 -4.90
C GLY A 46 1.39 -10.36 -3.95
N ALA A 47 1.46 -11.69 -3.86
CA ALA A 47 2.44 -12.51 -3.14
C ALA A 47 2.89 -11.94 -1.77
N ALA A 48 3.78 -10.95 -1.77
CA ALA A 48 4.34 -10.36 -0.55
C ALA A 48 4.51 -8.84 -0.68
N LEU A 49 4.79 -8.21 0.43
CA LEU A 49 5.15 -6.79 0.54
C LEU A 49 6.23 -6.60 1.59
N THR A 50 7.00 -5.52 1.42
CA THR A 50 8.04 -5.16 2.36
C THR A 50 7.53 -4.06 3.29
N LEU A 51 7.61 -4.28 4.60
CA LEU A 51 7.22 -3.33 5.62
C LEU A 51 8.45 -2.68 6.25
N PHE A 52 8.42 -1.35 6.29
CA PHE A 52 9.44 -0.50 6.91
C PHE A 52 9.02 -0.10 8.33
N SER A 53 9.88 0.61 9.04
CA SER A 53 9.66 0.99 10.44
C SER A 53 8.34 1.72 10.68
N ASN A 54 7.99 2.65 9.80
CA ASN A 54 6.72 3.39 9.88
C ASN A 54 5.49 2.47 9.88
N ALA A 55 5.53 1.39 9.08
CA ALA A 55 4.48 0.39 9.07
C ALA A 55 4.43 -0.42 10.37
N TRP A 56 5.59 -0.77 10.93
CA TRP A 56 5.65 -1.51 12.19
C TRP A 56 5.15 -0.67 13.37
N ILE A 57 5.48 0.64 13.41
CA ILE A 57 4.93 1.59 14.39
C ILE A 57 3.39 1.66 14.27
N ALA A 58 2.87 1.70 13.05
CA ALA A 58 1.42 1.69 12.83
C ALA A 58 0.78 0.37 13.28
N LEU A 59 1.38 -0.78 12.95
CA LEU A 59 0.90 -2.11 13.36
C LEU A 59 0.95 -2.29 14.89
N GLU A 60 1.96 -1.72 15.55
CA GLU A 60 2.05 -1.69 17.01
C GLU A 60 0.89 -0.87 17.61
N SER A 61 0.62 0.32 17.05
CA SER A 61 -0.52 1.15 17.48
C SER A 61 -1.87 0.42 17.27
N LEU A 62 -1.99 -0.41 16.22
CA LEU A 62 -3.16 -1.26 15.96
C LEU A 62 -3.21 -2.50 16.86
N GLY A 63 -2.09 -2.85 17.54
CA GLY A 63 -1.99 -4.01 18.42
C GLY A 63 -1.84 -5.36 17.70
N VAL A 64 -1.36 -5.39 16.46
CA VAL A 64 -1.19 -6.62 15.66
C VAL A 64 0.24 -6.92 15.25
N ALA A 65 1.20 -6.06 15.56
CA ALA A 65 2.60 -6.23 15.17
C ALA A 65 3.16 -7.59 15.65
N HIS A 66 2.85 -8.01 16.87
CA HIS A 66 3.33 -9.25 17.48
C HIS A 66 2.95 -10.52 16.70
N LYS A 67 1.79 -10.52 16.02
CA LYS A 67 1.34 -11.66 15.18
C LYS A 67 2.28 -11.89 13.98
N LEU A 68 2.89 -10.83 13.48
CA LEU A 68 3.74 -10.86 12.31
C LEU A 68 5.24 -10.93 12.68
N THR A 69 5.68 -10.23 13.72
CA THR A 69 7.09 -10.23 14.12
C THR A 69 7.58 -11.58 14.63
N SER A 70 6.70 -12.42 15.14
CA SER A 70 7.01 -13.78 15.56
C SER A 70 7.28 -14.72 14.38
N ALA A 71 6.64 -14.50 13.25
CA ALA A 71 6.74 -15.34 12.04
C ALA A 71 7.78 -14.85 11.04
N TYR A 72 8.04 -13.54 11.00
CA TYR A 72 8.91 -12.92 10.00
C TYR A 72 10.10 -12.23 10.65
N LYS A 73 11.32 -12.61 10.26
CA LYS A 73 12.56 -12.01 10.77
C LYS A 73 12.92 -10.73 10.02
N PRO A 74 13.52 -9.73 10.67
CA PRO A 74 14.02 -8.55 9.98
C PRO A 74 15.25 -8.89 9.14
N TYR A 75 15.43 -8.18 8.01
CA TYR A 75 16.59 -8.36 7.14
C TYR A 75 17.87 -7.85 7.80
N GLU A 76 18.94 -8.62 7.67
CA GLU A 76 20.29 -8.27 8.16
C GLU A 76 20.97 -7.21 7.30
N GLY A 77 20.50 -7.03 6.04
CA GLY A 77 21.07 -6.09 5.11
C GLY A 77 20.33 -6.08 3.77
N GLY A 78 20.85 -5.29 2.86
CA GLY A 78 20.41 -5.24 1.47
C GLY A 78 21.55 -4.89 0.55
N GLN A 79 21.48 -5.32 -0.69
CA GLN A 79 22.49 -5.03 -1.72
C GLN A 79 21.83 -4.68 -3.05
N VAL A 80 22.50 -3.81 -3.77
CA VAL A 80 22.12 -3.41 -5.13
C VAL A 80 23.30 -3.72 -6.07
N THR A 81 23.06 -4.57 -7.03
CA THR A 81 24.04 -4.95 -8.06
C THR A 81 23.67 -4.31 -9.38
N ASP A 82 24.60 -3.57 -9.97
CA ASP A 82 24.52 -3.11 -11.34
C ASP A 82 24.92 -4.28 -12.26
N VAL A 83 23.97 -4.77 -13.06
CA VAL A 83 24.13 -6.01 -13.86
C VAL A 83 25.20 -5.82 -14.94
N ALA A 84 25.27 -4.63 -15.55
CA ALA A 84 26.21 -4.38 -16.65
C ALA A 84 27.67 -4.33 -16.19
N SER A 85 27.93 -3.74 -15.00
CA SER A 85 29.30 -3.61 -14.47
C SER A 85 29.67 -4.69 -13.46
N GLY A 86 28.71 -5.48 -12.96
CA GLY A 86 28.91 -6.45 -11.88
C GLY A 86 29.16 -5.82 -10.49
N VAL A 87 29.13 -4.50 -10.38
CA VAL A 87 29.43 -3.80 -9.13
C VAL A 87 28.25 -3.92 -8.16
N THR A 88 28.53 -4.45 -6.98
CA THR A 88 27.55 -4.54 -5.89
C THR A 88 27.83 -3.47 -4.83
N LYS A 89 26.77 -2.75 -4.44
CA LYS A 89 26.79 -1.79 -3.34
C LYS A 89 25.88 -2.29 -2.22
N HIS A 90 26.34 -2.21 -0.99
CA HIS A 90 25.50 -2.52 0.16
C HIS A 90 24.50 -1.39 0.41
N ASN A 91 23.25 -1.76 0.62
CA ASN A 91 22.20 -0.82 0.92
C ASN A 91 22.14 -0.58 2.43
N THR A 92 22.47 0.64 2.86
CA THR A 92 22.51 1.04 4.26
C THR A 92 21.12 1.26 4.89
N LEU A 93 20.04 1.22 4.10
CA LEU A 93 18.67 1.42 4.60
C LEU A 93 18.25 0.38 5.66
N THR A 94 18.95 -0.76 5.71
CA THR A 94 18.67 -1.86 6.65
C THR A 94 19.58 -1.87 7.86
N THR A 95 20.70 -1.12 7.86
CA THR A 95 21.76 -1.23 8.87
C THR A 95 21.68 -0.21 10.02
N ASN A 96 20.70 0.70 10.01
CA ASN A 96 20.59 1.79 10.99
C ASN A 96 19.88 1.39 12.30
N TYR A 97 19.41 0.14 12.42
CA TYR A 97 18.73 -0.37 13.59
C TYR A 97 19.55 -1.46 14.27
N LYS A 98 19.59 -1.47 15.59
CA LYS A 98 20.31 -2.47 16.41
C LYS A 98 19.47 -2.87 17.63
N GLY A 99 19.72 -4.08 18.13
CA GLY A 99 19.10 -4.56 19.37
C GLY A 99 17.58 -4.72 19.28
N GLU A 100 16.88 -4.38 20.34
CA GLU A 100 15.42 -4.53 20.45
C GLU A 100 14.65 -3.68 19.44
N GLU A 101 15.12 -2.46 19.14
CA GLU A 101 14.52 -1.61 18.13
C GLU A 101 14.56 -2.25 16.73
N TRP A 102 15.66 -2.94 16.39
CA TRP A 102 15.77 -3.68 15.14
C TRP A 102 14.82 -4.88 15.09
N GLN A 103 14.65 -5.60 16.23
CA GLN A 103 13.70 -6.69 16.32
C GLN A 103 12.24 -6.22 16.27
N ALA A 104 11.93 -5.02 16.73
CA ALA A 104 10.58 -4.48 16.69
C ALA A 104 10.23 -3.86 15.32
N THR A 105 11.11 -3.03 14.76
CA THR A 105 10.80 -2.13 13.63
C THR A 105 11.65 -2.38 12.39
N GLY A 106 12.49 -3.41 12.38
CA GLY A 106 13.37 -3.72 11.26
C GLY A 106 12.58 -4.10 10.00
N LEU A 107 13.19 -3.85 8.84
CA LEU A 107 12.62 -4.12 7.51
C LEU A 107 12.34 -5.62 7.32
N ARG A 108 11.12 -6.00 6.92
CA ARG A 108 10.72 -7.40 6.64
C ARG A 108 9.89 -7.49 5.37
N ALA A 109 10.09 -8.55 4.58
CA ALA A 109 9.06 -8.98 3.65
C ALA A 109 8.11 -9.95 4.37
N ILE A 110 6.84 -9.77 4.14
CA ILE A 110 5.78 -10.61 4.69
C ILE A 110 4.80 -11.00 3.58
N HIS A 111 4.11 -12.12 3.72
CA HIS A 111 3.01 -12.44 2.84
C HIS A 111 1.89 -11.40 2.99
N ARG A 112 1.39 -10.91 1.86
CA ARG A 112 0.26 -9.97 1.88
C ARG A 112 -0.96 -10.56 2.58
N ARG A 113 -1.18 -11.85 2.37
CA ARG A 113 -2.25 -12.62 3.02
C ARG A 113 -2.14 -12.57 4.53
N ALA A 114 -0.96 -12.84 5.08
CA ALA A 114 -0.75 -12.85 6.53
C ALA A 114 -1.05 -11.48 7.18
N LEU A 115 -0.72 -10.37 6.49
CA LEU A 115 -1.08 -9.03 6.98
C LEU A 115 -2.60 -8.83 7.00
N LEU A 116 -3.30 -9.20 5.91
CA LEU A 116 -4.75 -9.02 5.83
C LEU A 116 -5.48 -9.90 6.85
N GLU A 117 -5.03 -11.15 7.03
CA GLU A 117 -5.58 -12.08 8.03
C GLU A 117 -5.34 -11.56 9.45
N ALA A 118 -4.13 -11.09 9.78
CA ALA A 118 -3.82 -10.52 11.09
C ALA A 118 -4.69 -9.30 11.44
N LEU A 119 -5.06 -8.48 10.44
CA LEU A 119 -5.97 -7.35 10.62
C LEU A 119 -7.43 -7.83 10.77
N LEU A 120 -7.87 -8.78 9.91
CA LEU A 120 -9.24 -9.26 9.87
C LEU A 120 -9.61 -10.04 11.13
N GLU A 121 -8.72 -10.89 11.65
CA GLU A 121 -8.93 -11.69 12.87
C GLU A 121 -9.26 -10.82 14.09
N GLU A 122 -8.82 -9.58 14.11
CA GLU A 122 -9.11 -8.63 15.19
C GLU A 122 -10.47 -7.94 15.02
N LEU A 123 -11.13 -8.09 13.87
CA LEU A 123 -12.43 -7.48 13.61
C LEU A 123 -13.60 -8.42 14.01
N PRO A 124 -14.77 -7.89 14.34
CA PRO A 124 -15.98 -8.70 14.46
C PRO A 124 -16.31 -9.42 13.14
N ILE A 125 -16.97 -10.57 13.22
CA ILE A 125 -17.34 -11.38 12.05
C ILE A 125 -18.20 -10.59 11.06
N ASP A 126 -19.06 -9.71 11.56
CA ASP A 126 -19.98 -8.86 10.79
C ASP A 126 -19.37 -7.53 10.35
N ALA A 127 -18.11 -7.26 10.68
CA ALA A 127 -17.43 -6.00 10.31
C ALA A 127 -17.13 -5.89 8.83
N VAL A 128 -17.06 -7.01 8.07
CA VAL A 128 -16.77 -7.00 6.63
C VAL A 128 -17.90 -7.67 5.86
N ARG A 129 -18.51 -6.92 4.95
CA ARG A 129 -19.49 -7.42 4.00
C ARG A 129 -18.82 -7.62 2.64
N PHE A 130 -18.58 -8.89 2.30
CA PHE A 130 -18.07 -9.30 1.00
C PHE A 130 -19.14 -9.18 -0.11
N SER A 131 -18.73 -9.34 -1.37
CA SER A 131 -19.59 -9.23 -2.56
C SER A 131 -20.39 -7.92 -2.60
N SER A 132 -19.82 -6.84 -2.03
CA SER A 132 -20.49 -5.56 -1.83
C SER A 132 -19.77 -4.46 -2.63
N LYS A 133 -20.10 -4.37 -3.92
CA LYS A 133 -19.48 -3.39 -4.83
C LYS A 133 -20.22 -2.07 -4.79
N LEU A 134 -19.51 -1.00 -4.46
CA LEU A 134 -20.02 0.37 -4.49
C LEU A 134 -20.38 0.78 -5.93
N ARG A 135 -21.61 1.27 -6.13
CA ARG A 135 -22.12 1.80 -7.38
C ARG A 135 -22.06 3.34 -7.42
N SER A 136 -22.64 3.98 -6.40
CA SER A 136 -22.71 5.45 -6.34
C SER A 136 -22.86 5.95 -4.91
N ILE A 137 -22.63 7.25 -4.74
CA ILE A 137 -22.68 7.96 -3.47
C ILE A 137 -23.59 9.17 -3.65
N GLU A 138 -24.48 9.42 -2.69
CA GLU A 138 -25.33 10.59 -2.62
C GLU A 138 -25.20 11.28 -1.27
N LYS A 139 -25.26 12.61 -1.22
CA LYS A 139 -25.49 13.35 0.02
C LYS A 139 -26.97 13.35 0.33
N ALA A 140 -27.33 12.87 1.50
CA ALA A 140 -28.70 12.96 1.99
C ALA A 140 -29.09 14.44 2.15
N LYS A 141 -30.31 14.80 1.78
CA LYS A 141 -30.85 16.11 2.07
C LYS A 141 -31.00 16.23 3.61
N THR A 142 -30.20 17.07 4.22
CA THR A 142 -30.20 17.30 5.67
C THR A 142 -31.57 17.82 6.11
N HIS A 143 -32.33 17.01 6.85
CA HIS A 143 -33.30 17.51 7.79
C HIS A 143 -32.55 17.86 9.07
N GLN A 144 -32.90 18.96 9.74
CA GLN A 144 -32.21 19.60 10.89
C GLN A 144 -32.11 18.77 12.18
N ASP A 145 -32.25 17.45 12.12
CA ASP A 145 -32.09 16.58 13.28
C ASP A 145 -30.61 16.15 13.41
N ASN A 146 -30.05 16.39 14.61
CA ASN A 146 -28.67 16.04 15.00
C ASN A 146 -28.27 14.55 14.80
N ASP A 147 -29.20 13.70 14.38
CA ASP A 147 -29.03 12.25 14.14
C ASP A 147 -29.04 11.89 12.64
N SER A 148 -28.84 12.88 11.74
CA SER A 148 -28.96 12.70 10.31
C SER A 148 -27.76 11.95 9.73
N PHE A 149 -28.03 10.81 9.10
CA PHE A 149 -27.09 10.10 8.24
C PHE A 149 -26.93 10.87 6.93
N GLY A 150 -25.85 11.66 6.84
CA GLY A 150 -25.62 12.63 5.77
C GLY A 150 -25.16 12.03 4.42
N VAL A 151 -24.88 10.73 4.36
CA VAL A 151 -24.36 10.05 3.17
C VAL A 151 -25.17 8.78 2.89
N ILE A 152 -25.52 8.57 1.62
CA ILE A 152 -26.18 7.34 1.14
C ILE A 152 -25.21 6.65 0.17
N VAL A 153 -24.93 5.39 0.47
CA VAL A 153 -24.08 4.50 -0.32
C VAL A 153 -24.95 3.49 -1.06
N HIS A 154 -24.91 3.46 -2.38
CA HIS A 154 -25.65 2.51 -3.20
C HIS A 154 -24.71 1.42 -3.71
N LEU A 155 -25.11 0.17 -3.51
CA LEU A 155 -24.38 -1.01 -3.97
C LEU A 155 -24.94 -1.52 -5.32
N GLU A 156 -24.14 -2.31 -6.04
CA GLU A 156 -24.58 -2.91 -7.32
C GLU A 156 -25.71 -3.95 -7.12
N ASP A 157 -25.81 -4.57 -5.93
CA ASP A 157 -26.89 -5.51 -5.59
C ASP A 157 -28.24 -4.84 -5.27
N GLY A 158 -28.33 -3.51 -5.37
CA GLY A 158 -29.52 -2.72 -5.07
C GLY A 158 -29.66 -2.29 -3.61
N THR A 159 -28.76 -2.72 -2.72
CA THR A 159 -28.75 -2.28 -1.32
C THR A 159 -28.39 -0.80 -1.22
N SER A 160 -29.08 -0.07 -0.33
CA SER A 160 -28.71 1.31 0.06
C SER A 160 -28.38 1.36 1.54
N ILE A 161 -27.25 1.98 1.88
CA ILE A 161 -26.76 2.11 3.24
C ILE A 161 -26.63 3.60 3.57
N HIS A 162 -27.31 4.03 4.62
CA HIS A 162 -27.18 5.38 5.16
C HIS A 162 -26.04 5.40 6.20
N THR A 163 -25.11 6.35 6.05
CA THR A 163 -23.97 6.46 6.97
C THR A 163 -23.68 7.89 7.38
N LYS A 164 -23.12 8.06 8.58
CA LYS A 164 -22.64 9.36 9.07
C LYS A 164 -21.28 9.70 8.44
N VAL A 165 -20.40 8.70 8.27
CA VAL A 165 -19.03 8.86 7.75
C VAL A 165 -18.77 7.85 6.65
N LEU A 166 -18.16 8.29 5.55
CA LEU A 166 -17.73 7.45 4.45
C LEU A 166 -16.23 7.56 4.22
N ILE A 167 -15.51 6.45 4.25
CA ILE A 167 -14.07 6.39 4.02
C ILE A 167 -13.78 5.52 2.80
N GLY A 168 -13.26 6.11 1.73
CA GLY A 168 -12.86 5.39 0.52
C GLY A 168 -11.46 4.78 0.66
N CYS A 169 -11.40 3.45 0.75
CA CYS A 169 -10.18 2.62 0.74
C CYS A 169 -10.17 1.66 -0.46
N ASP A 170 -10.85 2.03 -1.53
CA ASP A 170 -11.20 1.20 -2.70
C ASP A 170 -10.12 1.19 -3.79
N GLY A 171 -8.91 1.68 -3.44
CA GLY A 171 -7.70 1.51 -4.24
C GLY A 171 -7.58 2.46 -5.42
N VAL A 172 -6.69 2.14 -6.37
CA VAL A 172 -6.29 3.02 -7.48
C VAL A 172 -7.44 3.43 -8.40
N HIS A 173 -8.51 2.64 -8.48
CA HIS A 173 -9.71 2.91 -9.28
C HIS A 173 -10.89 3.36 -8.43
N SER A 174 -10.62 4.05 -7.34
CA SER A 174 -11.59 4.48 -6.33
C SER A 174 -12.79 5.22 -6.90
N VAL A 175 -13.97 4.73 -6.56
CA VAL A 175 -15.25 5.40 -6.85
C VAL A 175 -15.40 6.62 -5.94
N VAL A 176 -14.96 6.51 -4.69
CA VAL A 176 -15.02 7.62 -3.71
C VAL A 176 -14.11 8.78 -4.13
N SER A 177 -12.89 8.48 -4.62
CA SER A 177 -11.99 9.51 -5.16
C SER A 177 -12.58 10.25 -6.35
N LYS A 178 -13.21 9.51 -7.27
CA LYS A 178 -13.90 10.10 -8.44
C LYS A 178 -15.07 10.98 -8.00
N TRP A 179 -15.82 10.54 -7.02
CA TRP A 179 -16.93 11.32 -6.46
C TRP A 179 -16.44 12.63 -5.83
N LEU A 180 -15.28 12.61 -5.14
CA LEU A 180 -14.63 13.81 -4.61
C LEU A 180 -14.06 14.73 -5.73
N GLY A 181 -14.02 14.28 -6.98
CA GLY A 181 -13.49 15.05 -8.11
C GLY A 181 -11.96 14.94 -8.25
N LEU A 182 -11.31 13.96 -7.63
CA LEU A 182 -9.90 13.69 -7.84
C LEU A 182 -9.67 13.15 -9.26
N LYS A 183 -8.59 13.58 -9.89
CA LYS A 183 -8.22 13.10 -11.22
C LYS A 183 -7.87 11.63 -11.20
N ASP A 184 -8.04 10.96 -12.32
CA ASP A 184 -7.63 9.57 -12.47
C ASP A 184 -6.11 9.41 -12.29
N VAL A 185 -5.70 8.24 -11.84
CA VAL A 185 -4.28 7.87 -11.77
C VAL A 185 -3.70 7.77 -13.19
N VAL A 186 -2.40 7.99 -13.30
CA VAL A 186 -1.68 7.96 -14.57
C VAL A 186 -0.72 6.79 -14.64
N HIS A 187 -0.47 6.31 -15.84
CA HIS A 187 0.52 5.27 -16.12
C HIS A 187 1.94 5.87 -16.09
N SER A 188 2.84 5.22 -15.34
CA SER A 188 4.23 5.70 -15.19
C SER A 188 5.14 5.40 -16.40
N GLY A 189 4.61 4.77 -17.47
CA GLY A 189 5.41 4.22 -18.57
C GLY A 189 6.09 2.90 -18.24
N ARG A 190 5.77 2.28 -17.10
CA ARG A 190 6.40 1.06 -16.59
C ARG A 190 5.37 0.04 -16.14
N CYS A 191 5.76 -1.24 -16.22
CA CYS A 191 5.01 -2.37 -15.72
C CYS A 191 5.85 -3.16 -14.72
N ALA A 192 5.21 -4.00 -13.93
CA ALA A 192 5.89 -4.93 -13.03
C ALA A 192 5.24 -6.31 -13.05
N VAL A 193 6.08 -7.33 -13.00
CA VAL A 193 5.71 -8.71 -12.67
C VAL A 193 6.25 -9.04 -11.30
N ARG A 194 5.50 -9.79 -10.53
CA ARG A 194 5.89 -10.25 -9.20
C ARG A 194 5.32 -11.63 -8.92
N GLY A 195 6.01 -12.36 -8.06
CA GLY A 195 5.60 -13.71 -7.68
C GLY A 195 6.34 -14.20 -6.44
N LEU A 196 6.00 -15.40 -6.03
CA LEU A 196 6.62 -16.15 -4.95
C LEU A 196 7.32 -17.37 -5.52
N GLY A 197 8.66 -17.40 -5.49
CA GLY A 197 9.43 -18.59 -5.82
C GLY A 197 9.42 -19.55 -4.65
N VAL A 198 9.12 -20.83 -4.90
CA VAL A 198 9.03 -21.88 -3.87
C VAL A 198 10.15 -22.90 -4.10
N PHE A 199 10.99 -23.09 -3.09
CA PHE A 199 12.19 -23.95 -3.12
C PHE A 199 12.08 -25.01 -2.01
N PRO A 200 11.47 -26.17 -2.26
CA PRO A 200 11.24 -27.19 -1.23
C PRO A 200 12.50 -27.70 -0.53
N GLU A 201 13.63 -27.70 -1.24
CA GLU A 201 14.95 -28.09 -0.71
C GLU A 201 15.71 -26.90 -0.06
N GLY A 202 15.06 -25.74 0.02
CA GLY A 202 15.67 -24.48 0.46
C GLY A 202 16.37 -23.73 -0.68
N HIS A 203 16.30 -22.40 -0.61
CA HIS A 203 16.89 -21.51 -1.64
C HIS A 203 18.37 -21.17 -1.37
N GLY A 204 18.91 -21.46 -0.19
CA GLY A 204 20.32 -21.23 0.17
C GLY A 204 20.76 -19.75 0.24
N LEU A 205 19.85 -18.80 0.16
CA LEU A 205 20.15 -17.36 0.20
C LEU A 205 20.34 -16.88 1.62
N GLN A 206 21.21 -15.89 1.81
CA GLN A 206 21.26 -15.11 3.05
C GLN A 206 19.95 -14.31 3.20
N HIS A 207 19.55 -14.04 4.44
CA HIS A 207 18.35 -13.27 4.75
C HIS A 207 18.56 -11.77 4.51
N GLN A 208 18.73 -11.41 3.23
CA GLN A 208 19.02 -10.07 2.72
C GLN A 208 18.20 -9.76 1.47
N ILE A 209 17.80 -8.49 1.33
CA ILE A 209 17.18 -8.04 0.07
C ILE A 209 18.27 -7.84 -0.97
N GLN A 210 18.10 -8.44 -2.14
CA GLN A 210 18.99 -8.25 -3.28
C GLN A 210 18.23 -7.58 -4.42
N GLN A 211 18.82 -6.53 -4.96
CA GLN A 211 18.27 -5.82 -6.13
C GLN A 211 19.29 -5.81 -7.25
N PHE A 212 18.79 -5.97 -8.47
CA PHE A 212 19.57 -6.00 -9.69
C PHE A 212 19.05 -4.93 -10.61
N VAL A 213 19.91 -3.97 -10.94
CA VAL A 213 19.58 -2.81 -11.77
C VAL A 213 20.27 -2.97 -13.11
N ASP A 214 19.49 -2.86 -14.18
CA ASP A 214 19.96 -2.89 -15.56
C ASP A 214 19.28 -1.77 -16.35
N THR A 215 19.71 -1.54 -17.57
CA THR A 215 19.12 -0.53 -18.47
C THR A 215 17.63 -0.82 -18.68
N GLY A 216 16.77 0.09 -18.23
CA GLY A 216 15.31 -0.02 -18.38
C GLY A 216 14.64 -1.07 -17.51
N ARG A 217 15.39 -1.78 -16.63
CA ARG A 217 14.86 -2.85 -15.78
C ARG A 217 15.43 -2.81 -14.37
N ARG A 218 14.60 -3.16 -13.42
CA ARG A 218 14.98 -3.42 -12.03
C ARG A 218 14.31 -4.69 -11.56
N SER A 219 15.12 -5.65 -11.13
CA SER A 219 14.65 -6.89 -10.53
C SER A 219 15.08 -6.97 -9.07
N GLY A 220 14.35 -7.71 -8.26
CA GLY A 220 14.72 -7.91 -6.85
C GLY A 220 14.20 -9.22 -6.31
N ILE A 221 14.89 -9.71 -5.30
CA ILE A 221 14.51 -10.87 -4.49
C ILE A 221 14.55 -10.50 -3.01
N ALA A 222 13.63 -11.06 -2.28
CA ALA A 222 13.47 -10.86 -0.85
C ALA A 222 13.07 -12.21 -0.22
N PRO A 223 14.00 -12.96 0.41
CA PRO A 223 13.68 -14.19 1.11
C PRO A 223 12.65 -13.94 2.21
N ILE A 224 11.57 -14.72 2.24
CA ILE A 224 10.54 -14.63 3.28
C ILE A 224 10.88 -15.61 4.41
N ASN A 225 11.21 -16.84 4.04
CA ASN A 225 11.68 -17.91 4.92
C ASN A 225 12.72 -18.76 4.16
N ASN A 226 13.04 -19.97 4.62
CA ASN A 226 14.07 -20.81 4.01
C ASN A 226 13.66 -21.39 2.65
N GLU A 227 12.36 -21.48 2.36
CA GLU A 227 11.80 -22.13 1.18
C GLU A 227 11.17 -21.12 0.21
N GLU A 228 10.80 -19.93 0.65
CA GLU A 228 10.03 -18.97 -0.11
C GLU A 228 10.78 -17.66 -0.32
N VAL A 229 10.80 -17.23 -1.57
CA VAL A 229 11.45 -15.99 -2.01
C VAL A 229 10.44 -15.13 -2.78
N TYR A 230 10.12 -13.97 -2.24
CA TYR A 230 9.41 -12.95 -3.02
C TYR A 230 10.35 -12.38 -4.07
N TRP A 231 9.88 -12.26 -5.30
CA TRP A 231 10.62 -11.63 -6.38
C TRP A 231 9.75 -10.66 -7.17
N PHE A 232 10.39 -9.69 -7.79
CA PHE A 232 9.75 -8.79 -8.72
C PHE A 232 10.70 -8.39 -9.85
N THR A 233 10.13 -8.00 -10.98
CA THR A 233 10.83 -7.28 -12.04
C THR A 233 9.95 -6.14 -12.53
N ALA A 234 10.51 -4.92 -12.55
CA ALA A 234 9.89 -3.73 -13.10
C ALA A 234 10.67 -3.28 -14.32
N TYR A 235 9.97 -2.93 -15.40
CA TYR A 235 10.56 -2.60 -16.69
C TYR A 235 9.74 -1.54 -17.43
N GLN A 236 10.33 -0.93 -18.46
CA GLN A 236 9.61 -0.01 -19.34
C GLN A 236 8.57 -0.77 -20.18
N THR A 237 7.40 -0.17 -20.34
CA THR A 237 6.27 -0.75 -21.08
C THR A 237 6.67 -1.21 -22.48
N ILE A 238 6.31 -2.46 -22.83
CA ILE A 238 6.47 -3.07 -24.15
C ILE A 238 5.09 -3.52 -24.61
N LEU A 239 4.41 -2.68 -25.40
CA LEU A 239 2.97 -2.80 -25.71
C LEU A 239 2.52 -4.24 -26.01
N GLN A 240 3.14 -4.92 -26.98
CA GLN A 240 2.70 -6.26 -27.40
C GLN A 240 2.82 -7.32 -26.29
N LYS A 241 3.92 -7.31 -25.52
CA LYS A 241 4.12 -8.24 -24.40
C LYS A 241 3.19 -7.94 -23.23
N ASP A 242 2.96 -6.67 -22.96
CA ASP A 242 2.10 -6.22 -21.87
C ASP A 242 0.63 -6.54 -22.14
N GLU A 243 0.16 -6.46 -23.40
CA GLU A 243 -1.18 -6.87 -23.80
C GLU A 243 -1.42 -8.38 -23.58
N GLU A 244 -0.41 -9.23 -23.85
CA GLU A 244 -0.51 -10.66 -23.59
C GLU A 244 -0.55 -10.97 -22.09
N MET A 245 0.32 -10.35 -21.30
CA MET A 245 0.36 -10.56 -19.84
C MET A 245 -0.87 -9.99 -19.13
N ALA A 246 -1.48 -8.94 -19.69
CA ALA A 246 -2.71 -8.36 -19.16
C ALA A 246 -3.92 -9.31 -19.20
N LYS A 247 -3.87 -10.37 -20.03
CA LYS A 247 -4.89 -11.44 -20.05
C LYS A 247 -4.89 -12.29 -18.78
N GLY A 248 -3.81 -12.22 -17.99
CA GLY A 248 -3.72 -12.82 -16.66
C GLY A 248 -3.41 -14.33 -16.65
N ASP A 249 -3.01 -14.93 -17.79
CA ASP A 249 -2.56 -16.32 -17.81
C ASP A 249 -1.18 -16.45 -17.12
N PRO A 250 -1.07 -17.17 -15.99
CA PRO A 250 0.18 -17.28 -15.25
C PRO A 250 1.32 -17.91 -16.04
N LYS A 251 1.02 -18.87 -16.94
CA LYS A 251 2.02 -19.52 -17.78
C LYS A 251 2.63 -18.54 -18.79
N ILE A 252 1.79 -17.73 -19.41
CA ILE A 252 2.23 -16.67 -20.35
C ILE A 252 3.06 -15.64 -19.61
N ILE A 253 2.59 -15.18 -18.43
CA ILE A 253 3.32 -14.24 -17.58
C ILE A 253 4.70 -14.81 -17.22
N GLN A 254 4.78 -16.08 -16.79
CA GLN A 254 6.04 -16.73 -16.44
C GLN A 254 6.99 -16.81 -17.64
N GLN A 255 6.50 -17.26 -18.80
CA GLN A 255 7.32 -17.40 -20.01
C GLN A 255 7.91 -16.07 -20.46
N ILE A 256 7.07 -15.04 -20.62
CA ILE A 256 7.51 -13.69 -21.04
C ILE A 256 8.49 -13.10 -20.01
N THR A 257 8.26 -13.36 -18.73
CA THR A 257 9.15 -12.89 -17.66
C THR A 257 10.52 -13.59 -17.76
N LEU A 258 10.57 -14.89 -17.96
CA LEU A 258 11.83 -15.65 -18.12
C LEU A 258 12.66 -15.12 -19.29
N GLU A 259 12.02 -14.83 -20.43
CA GLU A 259 12.70 -14.19 -21.56
C GLU A 259 13.25 -12.82 -21.17
N SER A 260 12.46 -12.03 -20.45
CA SER A 260 12.85 -10.67 -20.06
C SER A 260 14.02 -10.65 -19.08
N VAL A 261 14.13 -11.64 -18.19
CA VAL A 261 15.20 -11.74 -17.17
C VAL A 261 16.37 -12.63 -17.61
N ALA A 262 16.49 -13.00 -18.89
CA ALA A 262 17.54 -13.89 -19.40
C ALA A 262 18.96 -13.41 -19.04
N GLY A 263 19.20 -12.09 -19.04
CA GLY A 263 20.47 -11.45 -18.64
C GLY A 263 20.65 -11.25 -17.13
N CYS A 264 19.65 -11.57 -16.32
CA CYS A 264 19.75 -11.44 -14.85
C CYS A 264 20.53 -12.64 -14.24
N PRO A 265 21.02 -12.48 -12.99
CA PRO A 265 21.62 -13.59 -12.24
C PRO A 265 20.71 -14.81 -12.16
N GLN A 266 21.34 -16.00 -12.06
CA GLN A 266 20.63 -17.29 -12.11
C GLN A 266 19.51 -17.38 -11.07
N ILE A 267 19.72 -16.85 -9.86
CA ILE A 267 18.74 -16.89 -8.78
C ILE A 267 17.40 -16.21 -9.13
N ILE A 268 17.42 -15.11 -9.92
CA ILE A 268 16.19 -14.49 -10.41
C ILE A 268 15.45 -15.42 -11.36
N LYS A 269 16.19 -16.05 -12.28
CA LYS A 269 15.60 -17.02 -13.24
C LYS A 269 15.00 -18.21 -12.53
N ASP A 270 15.68 -18.72 -11.51
CA ASP A 270 15.20 -19.85 -10.71
C ASP A 270 13.96 -19.47 -9.88
N ALA A 271 13.93 -18.28 -9.28
CA ALA A 271 12.76 -17.78 -8.57
C ALA A 271 11.55 -17.63 -9.49
N VAL A 272 11.75 -17.14 -10.73
CA VAL A 272 10.66 -17.07 -11.73
C VAL A 272 10.19 -18.47 -12.15
N LYS A 273 11.12 -19.42 -12.41
CA LYS A 273 10.79 -20.80 -12.80
C LYS A 273 10.02 -21.56 -11.74
N GLN A 274 10.40 -21.38 -10.48
CA GLN A 274 9.82 -22.08 -9.33
C GLN A 274 8.67 -21.29 -8.68
N SER A 275 8.10 -20.33 -9.42
CA SER A 275 7.00 -19.53 -8.89
C SER A 275 5.73 -20.34 -8.70
N ASP A 276 5.10 -20.15 -7.55
CA ASP A 276 3.69 -20.49 -7.38
C ASP A 276 2.84 -19.71 -8.39
N MET A 277 2.17 -20.44 -9.28
CA MET A 277 1.38 -19.85 -10.37
C MET A 277 0.25 -18.93 -9.88
N LEU A 278 -0.32 -19.19 -8.71
CA LEU A 278 -1.37 -18.37 -8.13
C LEU A 278 -0.84 -17.03 -7.59
N SER A 279 0.46 -16.97 -7.29
CA SER A 279 1.12 -15.76 -6.81
C SER A 279 1.56 -14.83 -7.95
N LEU A 280 1.66 -15.33 -9.18
CA LEU A 280 2.13 -14.55 -10.32
C LEU A 280 1.13 -13.45 -10.67
N SER A 281 1.65 -12.25 -10.82
CA SER A 281 0.84 -11.11 -11.22
C SER A 281 1.64 -10.12 -12.06
N TRP A 282 1.03 -9.66 -13.13
CA TRP A 282 1.47 -8.52 -13.93
C TRP A 282 0.56 -7.32 -13.64
N ALA A 283 1.13 -6.13 -13.59
CA ALA A 283 0.35 -4.91 -13.48
C ALA A 283 1.10 -3.70 -14.06
N PRO A 284 0.37 -2.75 -14.67
CA PRO A 284 0.91 -1.44 -14.97
C PRO A 284 1.19 -0.69 -13.67
N LEU A 285 2.27 0.07 -13.63
CA LEU A 285 2.61 0.91 -12.48
C LEU A 285 1.90 2.24 -12.61
N LEU A 286 0.85 2.39 -11.82
CA LEU A 286 0.02 3.59 -11.77
C LEU A 286 0.42 4.47 -10.58
N PHE A 287 0.25 5.78 -10.73
CA PHE A 287 0.43 6.73 -9.65
C PHE A 287 -0.48 7.95 -9.83
N ARG A 288 -0.73 8.66 -8.74
CA ARG A 288 -1.40 9.97 -8.75
C ARG A 288 -0.34 11.07 -8.77
N TYR A 289 -0.56 12.15 -9.51
CA TYR A 289 0.36 13.27 -9.44
C TYR A 289 0.38 13.90 -8.04
N PRO A 290 1.57 14.27 -7.50
CA PRO A 290 1.67 14.86 -6.15
C PRO A 290 0.80 16.12 -6.00
N TRP A 291 0.70 16.95 -7.02
CA TRP A 291 -0.12 18.17 -7.00
C TRP A 291 -1.63 17.87 -6.96
N ASP A 292 -2.09 16.72 -7.46
CA ASP A 292 -3.49 16.31 -7.33
C ASP A 292 -3.83 15.94 -5.88
N VAL A 293 -2.84 15.52 -5.09
CA VAL A 293 -2.98 15.33 -3.64
C VAL A 293 -2.87 16.67 -2.91
N ILE A 294 -1.89 17.52 -3.30
CA ILE A 294 -1.64 18.81 -2.61
C ILE A 294 -2.81 19.77 -2.79
N PHE A 295 -3.36 19.88 -3.99
CA PHE A 295 -4.40 20.85 -4.34
C PHE A 295 -5.79 20.23 -4.56
N GLY A 296 -5.87 18.89 -4.59
CA GLY A 296 -7.10 18.16 -4.78
C GLY A 296 -8.01 18.18 -3.54
N ARG A 297 -9.27 17.88 -3.77
CA ARG A 297 -10.28 17.73 -2.73
C ARG A 297 -10.24 16.32 -2.18
N LEU A 298 -9.57 16.12 -1.05
CA LEU A 298 -9.40 14.83 -0.39
C LEU A 298 -10.50 14.49 0.61
N SER A 299 -11.36 15.46 0.91
CA SER A 299 -12.55 15.31 1.76
C SER A 299 -13.68 16.24 1.32
N ASP A 300 -14.90 15.89 1.68
CA ASP A 300 -16.09 16.69 1.50
C ASP A 300 -17.11 16.39 2.61
N GLY A 301 -17.12 17.24 3.66
CA GLY A 301 -17.85 16.98 4.88
C GLY A 301 -17.31 15.71 5.56
N THR A 302 -18.16 14.74 5.79
CA THR A 302 -17.81 13.48 6.45
C THR A 302 -17.33 12.38 5.49
N ILE A 303 -17.02 12.72 4.24
CA ILE A 303 -16.49 11.79 3.22
C ILE A 303 -15.01 12.06 3.01
N THR A 304 -14.16 11.02 3.07
CA THR A 304 -12.73 11.11 2.79
C THR A 304 -12.18 9.83 2.13
N VAL A 305 -10.88 9.84 1.81
CA VAL A 305 -10.16 8.72 1.18
C VAL A 305 -8.86 8.41 1.90
N ALA A 306 -8.41 7.14 1.82
CA ALA A 306 -7.17 6.65 2.40
C ALA A 306 -6.50 5.61 1.49
N GLY A 307 -5.22 5.35 1.70
CA GLY A 307 -4.45 4.41 0.90
C GLY A 307 -4.36 4.82 -0.57
N ASP A 308 -4.34 3.84 -1.49
CA ASP A 308 -4.22 4.09 -2.93
C ASP A 308 -5.38 4.91 -3.52
N ALA A 309 -6.53 4.99 -2.85
CA ALA A 309 -7.61 5.88 -3.23
C ALA A 309 -7.18 7.36 -3.12
N MET A 310 -6.35 7.69 -2.14
CA MET A 310 -5.79 9.02 -1.94
C MET A 310 -4.45 9.19 -2.67
N HIS A 311 -3.51 8.28 -2.49
CA HIS A 311 -2.09 8.49 -2.79
C HIS A 311 -1.44 7.33 -3.55
N ALA A 312 -2.11 6.76 -4.56
CA ALA A 312 -1.52 5.75 -5.43
C ALA A 312 -0.09 6.16 -5.85
N MET A 313 0.88 5.29 -5.64
CA MET A 313 2.30 5.54 -5.92
C MET A 313 2.98 4.32 -6.54
N THR A 314 4.06 4.55 -7.28
CA THR A 314 4.87 3.46 -7.81
C THR A 314 5.57 2.70 -6.68
N PRO A 315 5.83 1.39 -6.82
CA PRO A 315 6.35 0.55 -5.72
C PRO A 315 7.85 0.73 -5.44
N ASP A 316 8.49 1.71 -6.03
CA ASP A 316 9.95 1.88 -6.02
C ASP A 316 10.56 2.08 -4.62
N LEU A 317 9.80 2.64 -3.69
CA LEU A 317 10.18 2.77 -2.28
C LEU A 317 9.49 1.76 -1.36
N GLY A 318 8.57 0.93 -1.87
CA GLY A 318 7.80 -0.01 -1.05
C GLY A 318 6.86 0.65 -0.03
N GLN A 319 6.45 1.91 -0.25
CA GLN A 319 5.75 2.70 0.77
C GLN A 319 4.23 2.70 0.68
N GLY A 320 3.61 2.20 -0.40
CA GLY A 320 2.15 2.26 -0.56
C GLY A 320 1.39 1.58 0.59
N GLY A 321 1.75 0.34 0.91
CA GLY A 321 1.16 -0.39 2.05
C GLY A 321 1.50 0.24 3.41
N CYS A 322 2.75 0.71 3.58
CA CYS A 322 3.18 1.39 4.80
C CYS A 322 2.37 2.68 5.06
N ALA A 323 2.22 3.53 4.04
CA ALA A 323 1.44 4.76 4.11
C ALA A 323 -0.05 4.49 4.38
N SER A 324 -0.59 3.39 3.85
CA SER A 324 -1.97 2.95 4.12
C SER A 324 -2.20 2.59 5.60
N LEU A 325 -1.21 1.96 6.23
CA LEU A 325 -1.24 1.66 7.67
C LEU A 325 -1.14 2.95 8.52
N GLU A 326 -0.28 3.89 8.10
CA GLU A 326 -0.20 5.22 8.73
C GLU A 326 -1.56 5.94 8.66
N ASP A 327 -2.20 5.96 7.47
CA ASP A 327 -3.52 6.60 7.28
C ASP A 327 -4.55 6.06 8.27
N ALA A 328 -4.58 4.74 8.44
CA ALA A 328 -5.52 4.08 9.34
C ALA A 328 -5.36 4.53 10.80
N VAL A 329 -4.11 4.63 11.28
CA VAL A 329 -3.85 5.11 12.64
C VAL A 329 -4.20 6.59 12.79
N VAL A 330 -3.85 7.42 11.80
CA VAL A 330 -4.16 8.87 11.85
C VAL A 330 -5.68 9.10 11.81
N LEU A 331 -6.42 8.41 10.92
CA LEU A 331 -7.88 8.45 10.89
C LEU A 331 -8.50 8.00 12.23
N GLY A 332 -8.06 6.83 12.71
CA GLY A 332 -8.53 6.30 13.99
C GLY A 332 -8.27 7.24 15.17
N ARG A 333 -7.13 7.95 15.16
CA ARG A 333 -6.76 8.93 16.18
C ARG A 333 -7.66 10.16 16.13
N HIS A 334 -7.87 10.75 14.95
CA HIS A 334 -8.71 11.94 14.79
C HIS A 334 -10.17 11.63 15.10
N ILE A 335 -10.74 10.61 14.47
CA ILE A 335 -12.14 10.21 14.71
C ILE A 335 -12.34 9.76 16.16
N GLY A 336 -11.39 8.99 16.72
CA GLY A 336 -11.44 8.50 18.09
C GLY A 336 -11.40 9.63 19.12
N ASN A 337 -10.56 10.64 18.93
CA ASN A 337 -10.51 11.80 19.81
C ASN A 337 -11.85 12.57 19.84
N SER A 338 -12.45 12.78 18.67
CA SER A 338 -13.78 13.40 18.57
C SER A 338 -14.84 12.55 19.27
N TYR A 339 -14.86 11.25 18.97
CA TYR A 339 -15.82 10.30 19.52
C TYR A 339 -15.78 10.26 21.06
N ILE A 340 -14.56 10.19 21.63
CA ILE A 340 -14.39 10.20 23.11
C ILE A 340 -14.80 11.53 23.70
N ARG A 341 -14.40 12.66 23.11
CA ARG A 341 -14.74 14.01 23.55
C ARG A 341 -16.25 14.27 23.57
N ASN A 342 -16.98 13.66 22.63
CA ASN A 342 -18.43 13.83 22.48
C ASN A 342 -19.25 12.73 23.18
N GLY A 343 -18.71 12.15 24.24
CA GLY A 343 -19.44 11.16 25.04
C GLY A 343 -19.74 9.85 24.29
N ARG A 344 -18.84 9.45 23.38
CA ARG A 344 -18.96 8.24 22.53
C ARG A 344 -20.10 8.32 21.51
N THR A 345 -20.28 9.49 20.92
CA THR A 345 -21.21 9.71 19.81
C THR A 345 -20.49 10.37 18.64
N ILE A 346 -20.93 10.05 17.42
CA ILE A 346 -20.43 10.70 16.20
C ILE A 346 -21.29 11.96 15.96
N SER A 347 -20.70 13.12 16.21
CA SER A 347 -21.22 14.43 15.81
C SER A 347 -20.75 14.74 14.40
N GLN A 348 -21.64 15.12 13.50
CA GLN A 348 -21.31 15.40 12.11
C GLN A 348 -20.33 16.56 11.99
N GLU A 349 -20.59 17.68 12.66
CA GLU A 349 -19.76 18.88 12.62
C GLU A 349 -18.34 18.63 13.12
N ASP A 350 -18.20 17.91 14.25
CA ASP A 350 -16.89 17.60 14.80
C ASP A 350 -16.10 16.62 13.94
N ILE A 351 -16.77 15.64 13.33
CA ILE A 351 -16.12 14.67 12.43
C ILE A 351 -15.64 15.34 11.14
N GLU A 352 -16.36 16.32 10.59
CA GLU A 352 -15.91 17.11 9.46
C GLU A 352 -14.57 17.80 9.76
N VAL A 353 -14.45 18.43 10.91
CA VAL A 353 -13.21 19.07 11.37
C VAL A 353 -12.06 18.05 11.52
N GLU A 354 -12.33 16.92 12.13
CA GLU A 354 -11.30 15.88 12.34
C GLU A 354 -10.85 15.22 11.02
N ILE A 355 -11.75 15.06 10.06
CA ILE A 355 -11.40 14.61 8.71
C ILE A 355 -10.53 15.64 7.99
N GLU A 356 -10.81 16.93 8.11
CA GLU A 356 -9.95 17.98 7.56
C GLU A 356 -8.56 17.96 8.21
N MET A 357 -8.47 17.73 9.52
CA MET A 357 -7.18 17.60 10.23
C MET A 357 -6.41 16.36 9.78
N TYR A 358 -7.07 15.21 9.58
CA TYR A 358 -6.47 14.04 8.95
C TYR A 358 -5.90 14.36 7.58
N VAL A 359 -6.69 15.00 6.71
CA VAL A 359 -6.25 15.38 5.35
C VAL A 359 -5.06 16.34 5.42
N LYS A 360 -5.06 17.32 6.32
CA LYS A 360 -3.96 18.28 6.53
C LYS A 360 -2.67 17.58 6.93
N GLU A 361 -2.74 16.59 7.83
CA GLU A 361 -1.59 15.83 8.30
C GLU A 361 -1.02 14.92 7.19
N ARG A 362 -1.89 14.26 6.41
CA ARG A 362 -1.47 13.28 5.42
C ARG A 362 -1.06 13.84 4.07
N ARG A 363 -1.63 14.94 3.65
CA ARG A 363 -1.49 15.56 2.33
C ARG A 363 -0.03 15.75 1.88
N TRP A 364 0.76 16.43 2.65
CA TRP A 364 2.16 16.69 2.31
C TRP A 364 3.05 15.47 2.46
N ARG A 365 2.77 14.66 3.46
CA ARG A 365 3.47 13.38 3.68
C ARG A 365 3.33 12.48 2.47
N THR A 366 2.11 12.23 2.02
CA THR A 366 1.82 11.30 0.92
C THR A 366 2.26 11.86 -0.43
N ALA A 367 2.11 13.16 -0.69
CA ALA A 367 2.65 13.82 -1.87
C ALA A 367 4.19 13.69 -1.95
N GLY A 368 4.88 13.81 -0.82
CA GLY A 368 6.32 13.58 -0.71
C GLY A 368 6.71 12.14 -1.03
N LEU A 369 5.97 11.16 -0.54
CA LEU A 369 6.19 9.73 -0.85
C LEU A 369 5.96 9.41 -2.33
N ILE A 370 4.90 9.93 -2.94
CA ILE A 370 4.63 9.77 -4.38
C ILE A 370 5.81 10.31 -5.19
N THR A 371 6.26 11.53 -4.88
CA THR A 371 7.37 12.19 -5.56
C THR A 371 8.65 11.37 -5.43
N ALA A 372 9.00 10.96 -4.21
CA ALA A 372 10.21 10.20 -3.94
C ALA A 372 10.17 8.81 -4.61
N SER A 373 9.00 8.13 -4.62
CA SER A 373 8.83 6.85 -5.30
C SER A 373 9.02 6.97 -6.81
N TYR A 374 8.36 7.94 -7.43
CA TYR A 374 8.48 8.18 -8.87
C TYR A 374 9.92 8.50 -9.29
N PHE A 375 10.58 9.41 -8.56
CA PHE A 375 11.98 9.77 -8.81
C PHE A 375 12.93 8.59 -8.61
N SER A 376 12.73 7.80 -7.55
CA SER A 376 13.53 6.60 -7.29
C SER A 376 13.47 5.63 -8.47
N GLY A 377 12.27 5.36 -8.99
CA GLY A 377 12.09 4.47 -10.13
C GLY A 377 12.70 5.03 -11.42
N TRP A 378 12.52 6.32 -11.67
CA TRP A 378 13.08 6.98 -12.85
C TRP A 378 14.61 6.95 -12.85
N VAL A 379 15.26 7.32 -11.74
CA VAL A 379 16.73 7.33 -11.63
C VAL A 379 17.31 5.92 -11.71
N GLN A 380 16.69 4.93 -11.09
CA GLN A 380 17.23 3.56 -11.06
C GLN A 380 17.09 2.83 -12.39
N GLN A 381 16.11 3.20 -13.22
CA GLN A 381 15.87 2.56 -14.53
C GLN A 381 16.35 3.39 -15.72
N SER A 382 16.80 4.62 -15.51
CA SER A 382 17.41 5.47 -16.54
C SER A 382 18.79 4.93 -16.90
N GLY A 383 18.82 3.88 -17.68
CA GLY A 383 20.01 3.37 -18.34
C GLY A 383 20.26 4.11 -19.65
N SER A 384 21.52 4.28 -19.97
CA SER A 384 22.06 5.05 -21.08
C SER A 384 21.65 4.50 -22.45
N SER A 385 20.76 5.17 -23.13
CA SER A 385 20.56 4.98 -24.58
C SER A 385 21.28 6.02 -25.45
N SER A 386 21.97 7.00 -24.86
CA SER A 386 22.82 7.97 -25.58
C SER A 386 24.05 8.35 -24.75
N ILE A 387 25.21 8.41 -25.39
CA ILE A 387 26.55 8.53 -24.78
C ILE A 387 26.69 9.74 -23.83
N GLY A 388 25.91 10.81 -23.99
CA GLY A 388 25.97 12.01 -23.12
C GLY A 388 24.98 12.01 -21.97
N VAL A 389 23.73 11.58 -22.23
CA VAL A 389 22.66 11.58 -21.22
C VAL A 389 22.85 10.46 -20.18
N GLY A 390 23.42 9.34 -20.59
CA GLY A 390 23.67 8.22 -19.69
C GLY A 390 24.73 8.50 -18.62
N TRP A 391 25.78 9.25 -18.94
CA TRP A 391 26.77 9.68 -17.95
C TRP A 391 26.14 10.62 -16.92
N LEU A 392 25.34 11.59 -17.37
CA LEU A 392 24.64 12.53 -16.49
C LEU A 392 23.65 11.79 -15.58
N MET A 393 22.90 10.81 -16.12
CA MET A 393 21.96 10.00 -15.33
C MET A 393 22.67 9.10 -14.32
N LYS A 394 23.80 8.51 -14.69
CA LYS A 394 24.64 7.74 -13.77
C LYS A 394 25.21 8.64 -12.67
N PHE A 395 25.66 9.85 -13.00
CA PHE A 395 26.12 10.83 -12.03
C PHE A 395 25.01 11.29 -11.09
N LEU A 396 23.81 11.57 -11.61
CA LEU A 396 22.62 11.92 -10.80
C LEU A 396 22.23 10.76 -9.88
N ARG A 397 22.24 9.53 -10.37
CA ARG A 397 21.98 8.34 -9.57
C ARG A 397 23.01 8.16 -8.46
N ASP A 398 24.30 8.16 -8.81
CA ASP A 398 25.38 7.78 -7.90
C ASP A 398 25.74 8.90 -6.91
N THR A 399 25.57 10.15 -7.28
CA THR A 399 25.94 11.31 -6.47
C THR A 399 24.75 11.99 -5.82
N VAL A 400 23.71 12.31 -6.60
CA VAL A 400 22.55 13.05 -6.06
C VAL A 400 21.61 12.10 -5.34
N PHE A 401 21.20 11.00 -6.00
CA PHE A 401 20.23 10.11 -5.41
C PHE A 401 20.81 9.37 -4.20
N TYR A 402 21.90 8.63 -4.34
CA TYR A 402 22.45 7.84 -3.24
C TYR A 402 23.11 8.66 -2.12
N LYS A 403 23.72 9.81 -2.41
CA LYS A 403 24.40 10.61 -1.38
C LYS A 403 23.53 11.69 -0.75
N ILE A 404 22.56 12.25 -1.47
CA ILE A 404 21.75 13.38 -1.01
C ILE A 404 20.30 12.99 -0.74
N VAL A 405 19.66 12.29 -1.68
CA VAL A 405 18.22 11.95 -1.61
C VAL A 405 18.00 10.76 -0.68
N SER A 406 18.77 9.68 -0.83
CA SER A 406 18.61 8.45 -0.06
C SER A 406 18.68 8.66 1.47
N PRO A 407 19.61 9.43 2.05
CA PRO A 407 19.60 9.70 3.49
C PRO A 407 18.37 10.51 3.96
N ARG A 408 17.86 11.43 3.12
CA ARG A 408 16.64 12.19 3.44
C ARG A 408 15.39 11.35 3.31
N VAL A 409 15.35 10.43 2.35
CA VAL A 409 14.29 9.43 2.22
C VAL A 409 14.27 8.49 3.43
N SER A 410 15.43 8.16 4.03
CA SER A 410 15.47 7.36 5.28
C SER A 410 14.65 7.99 6.40
N GLY A 411 14.62 9.31 6.53
CA GLY A 411 13.77 10.03 7.48
C GLY A 411 12.28 9.83 7.20
N LEU A 412 11.90 9.76 5.91
CA LEU A 412 10.52 9.48 5.52
C LEU A 412 10.06 8.06 5.90
N LEU A 413 10.99 7.10 6.00
CA LEU A 413 10.70 5.71 6.34
C LEU A 413 10.54 5.47 7.86
N LYS A 414 10.80 6.49 8.69
CA LYS A 414 10.71 6.46 10.15
C LYS A 414 9.56 7.32 10.70
N TYR A 415 8.61 7.67 9.84
CA TYR A 415 7.47 8.49 10.27
C TYR A 415 6.69 7.79 11.39
N ASP A 416 6.46 8.53 12.48
CA ASP A 416 5.59 8.11 13.58
C ASP A 416 4.20 8.70 13.38
N CYS A 417 3.22 7.84 13.10
CA CYS A 417 1.82 8.21 12.93
C CYS A 417 1.09 8.46 14.25
N GLY A 418 1.78 8.37 15.37
CA GLY A 418 1.22 8.51 16.72
C GLY A 418 0.52 7.25 17.22
N LYS A 419 -0.12 7.38 18.37
CA LYS A 419 -0.87 6.30 19.03
C LYS A 419 -2.37 6.57 18.97
N LEU A 420 -3.16 5.50 18.95
CA LEU A 420 -4.60 5.60 19.11
C LEU A 420 -4.94 6.09 20.54
N PRO A 421 -5.97 6.93 20.71
CA PRO A 421 -6.42 7.32 22.04
C PRO A 421 -6.95 6.09 22.78
N THR A 422 -6.53 5.95 24.04
CA THR A 422 -7.12 4.96 24.93
C THR A 422 -8.46 5.49 25.42
N ALA A 423 -9.53 4.72 25.26
CA ALA A 423 -10.75 4.98 25.97
C ALA A 423 -10.43 4.82 27.47
N SER A 424 -10.11 5.91 28.17
CA SER A 424 -10.05 5.90 29.63
C SER A 424 -11.37 5.33 30.12
N SER A 425 -11.28 4.23 30.83
CA SER A 425 -12.40 3.53 31.44
C SER A 425 -13.21 4.42 32.36
#